data_c04f051c6f86e86b9164131428e6cc22
#
_entry.id   c04f051c6f86e86b9164131428e6cc22
#
_cell.length_a   1.000
_cell.length_b   1.000
_cell.length_c   1.000
_cell.angle_alpha   90.00
_cell.angle_beta   90.00
_cell.angle_gamma   90.00
#
_symmetry.space_group_name_H-M   'P 1'
#
loop_
_entity.id
_entity.type
_entity.pdbx_description
1 polymer ?
#
loop_
_entity_poly.entity_id
_entity_poly.type
_entity_poly.pdbx_seq_one_letter_code
_entity_poly.pdbx_strand_id
1 'polypeptide(L)'
;MAADRTNDSSGQLLTFECCGNIYAFDILSVLDIIEIYDITPIPLVADHILGMINLRGKAVPVMDLAKRMKLGDPDYTEQSCMIVVDCEGSPLAIKVERVIDAESYSKIGMSLSPVENSLVVGYAYLNDRRVTVLDCIRLSE
;
A
#
# COMPACT_ATOMS: atom_id res chain seq x y z
N MET A 1 -6.31 -5.46 -27.73
CA MET A 1 -6.45 -5.71 -27.29
C MET A 1 -6.33 -5.87 -26.49
N ALA A 2 -6.67 -5.51 -26.08
CA ALA A 2 -6.42 -5.68 -25.33
C ALA A 2 -6.40 -6.42 -24.89
N ALA A 3 -6.42 -6.55 -25.08
CA ALA A 3 -6.32 -7.20 -24.76
C ALA A 3 -5.85 -7.74 -24.31
N ASP A 4 -5.45 -7.59 -24.55
CA ASP A 4 -4.82 -8.14 -24.06
C ASP A 4 -4.58 -8.23 -22.79
N ARG A 5 -4.54 -7.58 -22.51
CA ARG A 5 -4.51 -7.38 -21.16
C ARG A 5 -5.51 -8.06 -20.40
N THR A 6 -6.58 -8.15 -20.92
CA THR A 6 -7.61 -8.93 -20.36
C THR A 6 -7.19 -10.32 -20.15
N ASN A 7 -6.33 -10.75 -20.99
CA ASN A 7 -5.80 -12.07 -20.86
C ASN A 7 -4.56 -12.06 -20.05
N ASP A 8 -4.21 -10.90 -19.58
CA ASP A 8 -3.02 -10.75 -18.81
C ASP A 8 -3.21 -11.35 -17.45
N SER A 9 -2.63 -12.52 -17.24
CA SER A 9 -2.64 -13.16 -15.94
C SER A 9 -1.46 -12.76 -15.10
N SER A 10 -0.67 -11.79 -15.55
CA SER A 10 0.50 -11.32 -14.84
C SER A 10 0.41 -9.83 -14.58
N GLY A 11 1.22 -9.34 -13.68
CA GLY A 11 1.32 -7.95 -13.35
C GLY A 11 2.53 -7.73 -12.47
N GLN A 12 2.62 -6.56 -11.87
CA GLN A 12 3.67 -6.24 -10.92
C GLN A 12 3.08 -5.77 -9.62
N LEU A 13 3.75 -6.15 -8.53
CA LEU A 13 3.41 -5.73 -7.19
C LEU A 13 4.57 -4.93 -6.63
N LEU A 14 4.26 -3.83 -5.96
CA LEU A 14 5.24 -3.12 -5.16
C LEU A 14 5.20 -3.73 -3.78
N THR A 15 6.27 -4.42 -3.38
CA THR A 15 6.32 -5.09 -2.09
C THR A 15 6.99 -4.20 -1.06
N PHE A 16 6.50 -4.28 0.17
CA PHE A 16 7.02 -3.49 1.28
C PHE A 16 6.82 -4.23 2.59
N GLU A 17 7.58 -3.82 3.58
CA GLU A 17 7.58 -4.47 4.89
C GLU A 17 6.94 -3.56 5.93
N CYS A 18 6.15 -4.15 6.80
CA CYS A 18 5.61 -3.45 7.97
C CYS A 18 5.37 -4.48 9.07
N CYS A 19 5.91 -4.21 10.25
CA CYS A 19 5.73 -5.04 11.45
C CYS A 19 6.04 -6.52 11.21
N GLY A 20 7.13 -6.78 10.48
CA GLY A 20 7.61 -8.15 10.26
C GLY A 20 6.91 -8.92 9.17
N ASN A 21 5.95 -8.31 8.50
CA ASN A 21 5.21 -8.95 7.41
C ASN A 21 5.45 -8.24 6.10
N ILE A 22 5.24 -8.95 5.00
CA ILE A 22 5.40 -8.39 3.66
C ILE A 22 4.04 -8.19 3.03
N TYR A 23 3.82 -6.98 2.58
CA TYR A 23 2.58 -6.56 1.92
C TYR A 23 2.90 -6.05 0.53
N ALA A 24 1.86 -5.85 -0.26
CA ALA A 24 2.05 -5.29 -1.59
C ALA A 24 0.83 -4.51 -2.04
N PHE A 25 1.09 -3.54 -2.92
CA PHE A 25 0.06 -2.91 -3.73
C PHE A 25 0.29 -3.26 -5.19
N ASP A 26 -0.79 -3.32 -5.95
CA ASP A 26 -0.68 -3.39 -7.40
C ASP A 26 0.08 -2.16 -7.87
N ILE A 27 1.10 -2.36 -8.70
CA ILE A 27 1.96 -1.26 -9.13
C ILE A 27 1.17 -0.16 -9.85
N LEU A 28 0.05 -0.53 -10.48
CA LEU A 28 -0.78 0.44 -11.19
C LEU A 28 -1.48 1.42 -10.27
N SER A 29 -1.62 1.10 -9.00
CA SER A 29 -2.21 2.02 -8.02
C SER A 29 -1.17 2.91 -7.34
N VAL A 30 0.11 2.68 -7.59
CA VAL A 30 1.18 3.46 -6.95
C VAL A 30 1.49 4.69 -7.79
N LEU A 31 1.38 5.86 -7.18
CA LEU A 31 1.68 7.13 -7.84
C LEU A 31 3.11 7.57 -7.60
N ASP A 32 3.64 7.29 -6.42
CA ASP A 32 4.97 7.77 -6.05
C ASP A 32 5.46 7.02 -4.80
N ILE A 33 6.75 7.06 -4.58
CA ILE A 33 7.37 6.61 -3.33
C ILE A 33 8.26 7.77 -2.87
N ILE A 34 7.98 8.27 -1.67
CA ILE A 34 8.63 9.48 -1.19
C ILE A 34 9.22 9.25 0.19
N GLU A 35 10.19 10.09 0.54
CA GLU A 35 10.74 10.11 1.89
C GLU A 35 9.68 10.61 2.85
N ILE A 36 9.89 10.37 4.14
CA ILE A 36 8.96 10.86 5.14
C ILE A 36 9.14 12.37 5.27
N TYR A 37 8.08 13.10 4.94
CA TYR A 37 8.04 14.55 5.07
C TYR A 37 7.51 14.95 6.44
N ASP A 38 7.66 16.22 6.76
CA ASP A 38 6.99 16.79 7.92
C ASP A 38 5.49 16.70 7.72
N ILE A 39 4.83 16.09 8.68
CA ILE A 39 3.40 15.86 8.63
C ILE A 39 2.72 16.88 9.50
N THR A 40 1.73 17.60 8.95
CA THR A 40 0.93 18.55 9.72
C THR A 40 -0.25 17.81 10.30
N PRO A 41 -0.34 17.71 11.65
CA PRO A 41 -1.46 16.99 12.27
C PRO A 41 -2.79 17.67 11.97
N ILE A 42 -3.85 16.86 11.90
CA ILE A 42 -5.22 17.35 11.72
C ILE A 42 -6.02 16.89 12.92
N PRO A 43 -6.80 17.80 13.55
CA PRO A 43 -7.64 17.40 14.68
C PRO A 43 -8.84 16.59 14.22
N LEU A 44 -9.35 15.77 15.13
CA LEU A 44 -10.62 15.04 14.95
C LEU A 44 -10.62 14.06 13.79
N VAL A 45 -9.48 13.45 13.50
CA VAL A 45 -9.40 12.35 12.53
C VAL A 45 -9.10 11.06 13.27
N ALA A 46 -9.27 9.93 12.57
CA ALA A 46 -8.98 8.62 13.13
C ALA A 46 -7.49 8.51 13.47
N ASP A 47 -7.16 7.66 14.44
CA ASP A 47 -5.78 7.47 14.91
C ASP A 47 -4.80 7.13 13.82
N HIS A 48 -5.25 6.38 12.81
CA HIS A 48 -4.36 5.94 11.74
C HIS A 48 -4.06 7.05 10.73
N ILE A 49 -4.75 8.18 10.81
CA ILE A 49 -4.44 9.34 9.96
C ILE A 49 -3.51 10.25 10.74
N LEU A 50 -2.26 10.33 10.28
CA LEU A 50 -1.24 11.12 10.98
C LEU A 50 -1.36 12.61 10.71
N GLY A 51 -1.97 12.98 9.59
CA GLY A 51 -2.12 14.37 9.20
C GLY A 51 -2.04 14.51 7.69
N MET A 52 -1.50 15.65 7.25
CA MET A 52 -1.39 15.98 5.84
C MET A 52 0.04 16.35 5.49
N ILE A 53 0.42 16.09 4.25
CA ILE A 53 1.66 16.63 3.68
C ILE A 53 1.30 17.46 2.46
N ASN A 54 2.21 18.35 2.09
CA ASN A 54 2.09 19.08 0.84
C ASN A 54 2.99 18.38 -0.18
N LEU A 55 2.36 17.77 -1.17
CA LEU A 55 3.09 17.08 -2.23
C LEU A 55 2.81 17.78 -3.55
N ARG A 56 3.81 18.52 -4.04
CA ARG A 56 3.71 19.25 -5.31
C ARG A 56 2.48 20.15 -5.36
N GLY A 57 2.22 20.85 -4.26
CA GLY A 57 1.10 21.80 -4.20
C GLY A 57 -0.24 21.19 -3.81
N LYS A 58 -0.28 19.88 -3.58
CA LYS A 58 -1.52 19.22 -3.16
C LYS A 58 -1.41 18.77 -1.72
N ALA A 59 -2.49 18.93 -0.99
CA ALA A 59 -2.58 18.39 0.37
C ALA A 59 -2.95 16.92 0.26
N VAL A 60 -2.09 16.06 0.79
CA VAL A 60 -2.27 14.61 0.71
C VAL A 60 -2.33 14.06 2.14
N PRO A 61 -3.39 13.33 2.49
CA PRO A 61 -3.46 12.72 3.81
C PRO A 61 -2.42 11.62 3.95
N VAL A 62 -1.94 11.44 5.18
CA VAL A 62 -0.93 10.43 5.51
C VAL A 62 -1.54 9.43 6.47
N MET A 63 -1.47 8.16 6.10
CA MET A 63 -1.96 7.05 6.92
C MET A 63 -0.78 6.24 7.43
N ASP A 64 -0.85 5.85 8.71
CA ASP A 64 0.08 4.89 9.28
C ASP A 64 -0.50 3.49 9.07
N LEU A 65 0.14 2.67 8.25
CA LEU A 65 -0.39 1.36 7.92
C LEU A 65 -0.50 0.47 9.15
N ALA A 66 0.49 0.52 10.03
CA ALA A 66 0.48 -0.32 11.23
C ALA A 66 -0.75 -0.01 12.09
N LYS A 67 -1.09 1.26 12.25
CA LYS A 67 -2.28 1.64 13.02
C LYS A 67 -3.55 1.26 12.30
N ARG A 68 -3.62 1.47 10.98
CA ARG A 68 -4.83 1.17 10.21
C ARG A 68 -5.19 -0.30 10.28
N MET A 69 -4.18 -1.16 10.23
CA MET A 69 -4.38 -2.61 10.21
C MET A 69 -4.17 -3.25 11.58
N LYS A 70 -3.85 -2.44 12.60
CA LYS A 70 -3.63 -2.92 13.98
C LYS A 70 -2.55 -3.99 14.04
N LEU A 71 -1.42 -3.68 13.43
CA LEU A 71 -0.31 -4.61 13.32
C LEU A 71 0.64 -4.59 14.51
N GLY A 72 0.57 -3.57 15.35
CA GLY A 72 1.50 -3.39 16.46
C GLY A 72 2.37 -2.15 16.22
N ASP A 73 3.53 -2.14 16.84
CA ASP A 73 4.44 -1.00 16.76
C ASP A 73 5.45 -1.19 15.64
N PRO A 74 5.43 -0.34 14.62
CA PRO A 74 6.40 -0.46 13.53
C PRO A 74 7.76 0.09 13.98
N ASP A 75 8.82 -0.39 13.33
CA ASP A 75 10.17 0.09 13.53
C ASP A 75 10.54 1.02 12.39
N TYR A 76 10.26 2.30 12.54
CA TYR A 76 10.58 3.28 11.52
C TYR A 76 12.06 3.67 11.62
N THR A 77 12.72 3.65 10.47
CA THR A 77 14.15 3.89 10.35
C THR A 77 14.40 4.87 9.20
N GLU A 78 15.67 5.05 8.85
CA GLU A 78 16.05 5.85 7.70
C GLU A 78 15.50 5.29 6.38
N GLN A 79 15.17 4.00 6.36
CA GLN A 79 14.62 3.35 5.17
C GLN A 79 13.10 3.50 5.08
N SER A 80 12.47 4.03 6.11
CA SER A 80 11.03 4.21 6.11
C SER A 80 10.63 5.27 5.10
N CYS A 81 9.46 5.08 4.52
CA CYS A 81 9.00 5.95 3.44
C CYS A 81 7.49 5.98 3.40
N MET A 82 6.96 6.77 2.48
CA MET A 82 5.52 6.83 2.22
C MET A 82 5.26 6.41 0.79
N ILE A 83 4.34 5.46 0.62
CA ILE A 83 3.88 5.04 -0.71
C ILE A 83 2.62 5.82 -1.00
N VAL A 84 2.66 6.63 -2.05
CA VAL A 84 1.49 7.41 -2.45
C VAL A 84 0.70 6.58 -3.43
N VAL A 85 -0.55 6.30 -3.09
CA VAL A 85 -1.43 5.48 -3.91
C VAL A 85 -2.63 6.28 -4.38
N ASP A 86 -3.22 5.84 -5.48
CA ASP A 86 -4.41 6.45 -6.04
C ASP A 86 -5.64 5.70 -5.54
N CYS A 87 -6.45 6.37 -4.74
CA CYS A 87 -7.69 5.83 -4.21
C CYS A 87 -8.85 6.50 -4.95
N GLU A 88 -9.17 5.98 -6.12
CA GLU A 88 -10.26 6.49 -6.97
C GLU A 88 -10.14 7.99 -7.25
N GLY A 89 -8.96 8.41 -7.65
CA GLY A 89 -8.70 9.80 -7.99
C GLY A 89 -8.20 10.66 -6.85
N SER A 90 -8.14 10.10 -5.64
CA SER A 90 -7.65 10.83 -4.47
C SER A 90 -6.34 10.20 -3.99
N PRO A 91 -5.27 10.96 -3.90
CA PRO A 91 -4.01 10.40 -3.43
C PRO A 91 -4.03 10.18 -1.91
N LEU A 92 -3.37 9.13 -1.49
CA LEU A 92 -3.20 8.80 -0.07
C LEU A 92 -1.75 8.36 0.12
N ALA A 93 -1.05 8.97 1.07
CA ALA A 93 0.31 8.58 1.39
C ALA A 93 0.27 7.58 2.55
N ILE A 94 0.88 6.43 2.36
CA ILE A 94 0.86 5.35 3.34
C ILE A 94 2.27 5.14 3.87
N LYS A 95 2.45 5.36 5.17
CA LYS A 95 3.73 5.25 5.83
C LYS A 95 4.01 3.79 6.15
N VAL A 96 5.16 3.30 5.68
CA VAL A 96 5.59 1.92 5.86
C VAL A 96 7.04 1.88 6.32
N GLU A 97 7.48 0.71 6.80
CA GLU A 97 8.85 0.58 7.30
C GLU A 97 9.88 0.65 6.20
N ARG A 98 9.66 -0.05 5.09
CA ARG A 98 10.53 0.06 3.92
C ARG A 98 9.90 -0.60 2.71
N VAL A 99 10.24 -0.09 1.53
CA VAL A 99 9.88 -0.71 0.27
C VAL A 99 10.94 -1.75 -0.06
N ILE A 100 10.52 -2.90 -0.57
CA ILE A 100 11.42 -3.98 -0.91
C ILE A 100 11.75 -3.96 -2.39
N ASP A 101 10.75 -4.15 -3.25
CA ASP A 101 11.00 -4.23 -4.69
C ASP A 101 9.68 -4.18 -5.46
N ALA A 102 9.80 -4.00 -6.78
CA ALA A 102 8.69 -4.20 -7.70
C ALA A 102 8.86 -5.60 -8.29
N GLU A 103 7.92 -6.49 -7.99
CA GLU A 103 8.05 -7.89 -8.34
C GLU A 103 6.91 -8.33 -9.26
N SER A 104 7.24 -9.11 -10.27
CA SER A 104 6.25 -9.66 -11.18
C SER A 104 5.54 -10.84 -10.54
N TYR A 105 4.27 -10.99 -10.87
CA TYR A 105 3.48 -12.11 -10.38
C TYR A 105 2.51 -12.55 -11.44
N SER A 106 2.01 -13.78 -11.30
CA SER A 106 0.94 -14.29 -12.13
C SER A 106 -0.36 -14.22 -11.35
N LYS A 107 -1.39 -13.62 -11.95
CA LYS A 107 -2.70 -13.55 -11.30
C LYS A 107 -3.30 -14.94 -11.11
N ILE A 108 -2.92 -15.89 -11.96
CA ILE A 108 -3.39 -17.27 -11.83
C ILE A 108 -2.88 -17.90 -10.55
N GLY A 109 -1.67 -17.53 -10.14
CA GLY A 109 -1.08 -18.03 -8.90
C GLY A 109 -1.48 -17.27 -7.66
N MET A 110 -2.34 -16.25 -7.79
CA MET A 110 -2.74 -15.43 -6.66
C MET A 110 -4.02 -15.98 -6.04
N SER A 111 -3.97 -16.19 -4.73
CA SER A 111 -5.15 -16.63 -3.98
C SER A 111 -5.96 -15.41 -3.56
N LEU A 112 -7.23 -15.38 -3.92
CA LEU A 112 -8.08 -14.25 -3.53
C LEU A 112 -8.53 -14.40 -2.09
N SER A 113 -8.74 -13.27 -1.43
CA SER A 113 -9.26 -13.26 -0.08
C SER A 113 -10.72 -13.73 -0.08
N PRO A 114 -11.08 -14.66 0.79
CA PRO A 114 -12.47 -15.13 0.84
C PRO A 114 -13.40 -14.15 1.57
N VAL A 115 -12.86 -13.11 2.21
CA VAL A 115 -13.66 -12.18 3.01
C VAL A 115 -14.00 -10.96 2.20
N GLU A 116 -15.29 -10.78 1.90
CA GLU A 116 -15.75 -9.58 1.22
C GLU A 116 -15.49 -8.35 2.08
N ASN A 117 -15.17 -7.24 1.42
CA ASN A 117 -14.87 -5.97 2.08
C ASN A 117 -13.66 -6.05 3.01
N SER A 118 -12.83 -7.06 2.81
CA SER A 118 -11.56 -7.15 3.51
C SER A 118 -10.60 -6.10 2.95
N LEU A 119 -9.66 -5.64 3.77
CA LEU A 119 -8.57 -4.79 3.30
C LEU A 119 -7.60 -5.57 2.40
N VAL A 120 -7.69 -6.88 2.42
CA VAL A 120 -6.81 -7.77 1.67
C VAL A 120 -7.50 -8.20 0.40
N VAL A 121 -6.85 -7.95 -0.75
CA VAL A 121 -7.31 -8.45 -2.04
C VAL A 121 -7.06 -9.96 -2.11
N GLY A 122 -5.90 -10.40 -1.65
CA GLY A 122 -5.52 -11.79 -1.71
C GLY A 122 -4.07 -11.94 -1.32
N TYR A 123 -3.52 -13.10 -1.67
CA TYR A 123 -2.14 -13.45 -1.34
C TYR A 123 -1.41 -13.87 -2.60
N ALA A 124 -0.17 -13.42 -2.74
CA ALA A 124 0.70 -13.83 -3.83
C ALA A 124 1.90 -14.54 -3.21
N TYR A 125 2.44 -15.51 -3.94
CA TYR A 125 3.63 -16.22 -3.50
C TYR A 125 4.78 -15.82 -4.40
N LEU A 126 5.74 -15.10 -3.85
CA LEU A 126 6.89 -14.58 -4.56
C LEU A 126 8.14 -15.14 -3.91
N ASN A 127 8.92 -15.92 -4.67
CA ASN A 127 10.15 -16.55 -4.15
C ASN A 127 9.88 -17.32 -2.86
N ASP A 128 8.82 -18.12 -2.85
CA ASP A 128 8.40 -18.94 -1.71
C ASP A 128 8.00 -18.14 -0.48
N ARG A 129 7.75 -16.84 -0.65
CA ARG A 129 7.23 -15.99 0.42
C ARG A 129 5.80 -15.64 0.12
N ARG A 130 4.97 -15.66 1.16
CA ARG A 130 3.60 -15.19 1.03
C ARG A 130 3.58 -13.68 1.19
N VAL A 131 3.00 -13.00 0.23
CA VAL A 131 2.84 -11.56 0.22
C VAL A 131 1.35 -11.25 0.29
N THR A 132 0.95 -10.41 1.23
CA THR A 132 -0.44 -10.00 1.39
C THR A 132 -0.70 -8.78 0.52
N VAL A 133 -1.58 -8.92 -0.46
CA VAL A 133 -1.90 -7.84 -1.40
C VAL A 133 -3.07 -7.03 -0.85
N LEU A 134 -2.85 -5.74 -0.70
CA LEU A 134 -3.81 -4.84 -0.06
C LEU A 134 -4.58 -4.03 -1.09
N ASP A 135 -5.83 -3.71 -0.73
CA ASP A 135 -6.71 -2.87 -1.53
C ASP A 135 -6.61 -1.44 -0.99
N CYS A 136 -5.95 -0.56 -1.72
CA CYS A 136 -5.73 0.80 -1.25
C CYS A 136 -7.03 1.59 -1.12
N ILE A 137 -8.03 1.29 -1.95
CA ILE A 137 -9.32 1.97 -1.87
C ILE A 137 -10.00 1.63 -0.55
N ARG A 138 -9.98 0.37 -0.16
CA ARG A 138 -10.58 -0.03 1.12
C ARG A 138 -9.81 0.47 2.32
N LEU A 139 -8.50 0.56 2.19
CA LEU A 139 -7.69 1.16 3.25
C LEU A 139 -8.12 2.60 3.51
N SER A 140 -8.48 3.32 2.45
CA SER A 140 -8.84 4.73 2.55
C SER A 140 -10.21 4.98 3.18
N GLU A 141 -11.03 3.96 3.28
CA GLU A 141 -12.38 4.06 3.85
C GLU A 141 -12.43 4.15 5.37
#